data_93810b173b338c3a3c2847847024108e
#
_entry.id   93810b173b338c3a3c2847847024108e
#
_cell.length_a   1.000
_cell.length_b   1.000
_cell.length_c   1.000
_cell.angle_alpha   90.00
_cell.angle_beta   90.00
_cell.angle_gamma   90.00
#
_symmetry.space_group_name_H-M   'P 1'
#
loop_
_entity.id
_entity.type
_entity.pdbx_description
1 polymer ?
#
loop_
_entity_poly.entity_id
_entity_poly.type
_entity_poly.pdbx_seq_one_letter_code
_entity_poly.pdbx_strand_id
1 'polypeptide(L)'
;MEPYEVEFAVKDASPVLYDFMMDDTFVRGIKGPVGSGKSSGCAIEAMRRSAQQQPQADGIRHSRGAIIRNTYRELEDTTLNTFMEWFPEKECGKFNIRDFTYHFRVGNVHADILFRALDRPGDVGKLLSLELTWAWANEAREIPLPVIEMLQTRVGRYPSPRGVRPTWFGLWMDTNPPDDDHWWYQLAEVKKPKFHKFWAQPSGRSKSAENIANLPELYYERMASGKSEEWAGIYVDGQYGFVQEGKVVYPEYRDSIHCREFEMWPNSVVPQVDVGLDFGLTPAAVFHQRSGMGQVRVFDELVMERGGAKQLAEALKPMLARYKGYDFRFTGDPSGGAGSSIDAEENVFKILRANGIPAQPCNPMNNNPDVRREAGRAPMMRMVDGEPGLLLHPRCVKLRKSLGAKFCYRRLQVAGDPKYKQTVDKDEWSHVAEAYEYGNLGGGENPKVNTNMKPPKPAVMAQDWNPYD
;
A
#
# COMPACT_ATOMS: atom_id res chain seq x y z
N MET A 1 -29.20 32.68 -25.83
CA MET A 1 -28.76 31.89 -24.66
C MET A 1 -27.73 32.73 -23.93
N GLU A 2 -27.97 33.07 -22.69
CA GLU A 2 -26.93 33.70 -21.87
C GLU A 2 -25.77 32.72 -21.73
N PRO A 3 -24.53 33.19 -21.73
CA PRO A 3 -23.39 32.29 -21.58
C PRO A 3 -23.48 31.58 -20.21
N TYR A 4 -23.28 30.26 -20.24
CA TYR A 4 -23.15 29.48 -19.02
C TYR A 4 -21.84 29.91 -18.31
N GLU A 5 -21.97 30.65 -17.23
CA GLU A 5 -20.85 31.08 -16.40
C GLU A 5 -20.75 30.15 -15.21
N VAL A 6 -19.58 29.52 -15.02
CA VAL A 6 -19.22 28.78 -13.82
C VAL A 6 -18.19 29.60 -13.07
N GLU A 7 -18.58 30.13 -11.94
CA GLU A 7 -17.63 30.76 -11.02
C GLU A 7 -17.00 29.69 -10.13
N PHE A 8 -15.71 29.47 -10.30
CA PHE A 8 -14.94 28.55 -9.48
C PHE A 8 -13.82 29.30 -8.78
N ALA A 9 -14.09 29.76 -7.56
CA ALA A 9 -13.18 30.56 -6.74
C ALA A 9 -12.09 29.66 -6.09
N VAL A 10 -11.30 28.95 -6.91
CA VAL A 10 -10.29 27.98 -6.43
C VAL A 10 -9.18 28.65 -5.66
N LYS A 11 -8.74 29.83 -6.11
CA LYS A 11 -7.51 30.47 -5.61
C LYS A 11 -7.54 30.74 -4.11
N ASP A 12 -8.66 31.25 -3.63
CA ASP A 12 -8.80 31.64 -2.22
C ASP A 12 -9.30 30.47 -1.35
N ALA A 13 -10.15 29.60 -1.89
CA ALA A 13 -10.74 28.47 -1.18
C ALA A 13 -9.83 27.22 -1.13
N SER A 14 -8.96 27.07 -2.12
CA SER A 14 -8.13 25.86 -2.31
C SER A 14 -6.81 26.21 -3.01
N PRO A 15 -5.89 26.92 -2.35
CA PRO A 15 -4.66 27.42 -2.97
C PRO A 15 -3.76 26.32 -3.51
N VAL A 16 -3.65 25.17 -2.85
CA VAL A 16 -2.85 24.03 -3.32
C VAL A 16 -3.46 23.41 -4.59
N LEU A 17 -4.80 23.28 -4.61
CA LEU A 17 -5.51 22.83 -5.79
C LEU A 17 -5.36 23.81 -6.96
N TYR A 18 -5.40 25.12 -6.68
CA TYR A 18 -5.14 26.15 -7.68
C TYR A 18 -3.73 26.03 -8.28
N ASP A 19 -2.70 25.92 -7.44
CA ASP A 19 -1.31 25.77 -7.89
C ASP A 19 -1.12 24.50 -8.72
N PHE A 20 -1.78 23.41 -8.33
CA PHE A 20 -1.81 22.16 -9.11
C PHE A 20 -2.43 22.37 -10.49
N MET A 21 -3.55 23.07 -10.59
CA MET A 21 -4.23 23.34 -11.87
C MET A 21 -3.42 24.29 -12.77
N MET A 22 -2.76 25.31 -12.20
CA MET A 22 -2.03 26.29 -12.97
C MET A 22 -0.65 25.78 -13.45
N ASP A 23 -0.16 24.70 -12.92
CA ASP A 23 1.12 24.11 -13.33
C ASP A 23 1.03 23.39 -14.68
N ASP A 24 2.07 23.50 -15.51
CA ASP A 24 2.11 22.93 -16.85
C ASP A 24 2.94 21.63 -16.96
N THR A 25 3.38 21.08 -15.82
CA THR A 25 4.16 19.84 -15.79
C THR A 25 3.39 18.70 -16.46
N PHE A 26 4.09 17.86 -17.22
CA PHE A 26 3.53 16.80 -18.05
C PHE A 26 2.72 15.77 -17.26
N VAL A 27 3.24 15.32 -16.11
CA VAL A 27 2.53 14.43 -15.18
C VAL A 27 2.36 15.12 -13.84
N ARG A 28 1.12 15.28 -13.42
CA ARG A 28 0.77 15.96 -12.17
C ARG A 28 -0.07 15.06 -11.29
N GLY A 29 0.20 15.08 -9.99
CA GLY A 29 -0.61 14.37 -9.01
C GLY A 29 -0.99 15.24 -7.83
N ILE A 30 -2.21 15.12 -7.34
CA ILE A 30 -2.66 15.77 -6.11
C ILE A 30 -3.25 14.74 -5.14
N LYS A 31 -2.74 14.73 -3.90
CA LYS A 31 -3.33 13.95 -2.80
C LYS A 31 -3.91 14.86 -1.73
N GLY A 32 -4.91 14.40 -1.04
CA GLY A 32 -5.50 15.18 0.05
C GLY A 32 -6.66 14.47 0.74
N PRO A 33 -7.24 15.13 1.77
CA PRO A 33 -8.39 14.62 2.50
C PRO A 33 -9.61 14.36 1.62
N VAL A 34 -10.55 13.56 2.11
CA VAL A 34 -11.89 13.45 1.51
C VAL A 34 -12.60 14.80 1.59
N GLY A 35 -13.36 15.17 0.57
CA GLY A 35 -14.10 16.45 0.55
C GLY A 35 -13.26 17.69 0.24
N SER A 36 -11.96 17.57 -0.01
CA SER A 36 -11.07 18.73 -0.27
C SER A 36 -11.17 19.33 -1.69
N GLY A 37 -12.16 18.92 -2.50
CA GLY A 37 -12.43 19.50 -3.82
C GLY A 37 -11.57 18.97 -4.97
N LYS A 38 -10.70 17.96 -4.75
CA LYS A 38 -9.78 17.41 -5.76
C LYS A 38 -10.46 17.02 -7.07
N SER A 39 -11.50 16.19 -7.00
CA SER A 39 -12.17 15.66 -8.19
C SER A 39 -12.92 16.75 -8.96
N SER A 40 -13.52 17.72 -8.26
CA SER A 40 -14.12 18.91 -8.88
C SER A 40 -13.07 19.75 -9.62
N GLY A 41 -11.94 20.03 -8.97
CA GLY A 41 -10.82 20.73 -9.61
C GLY A 41 -10.27 20.00 -10.83
N CYS A 42 -10.13 18.67 -10.75
CA CYS A 42 -9.71 17.86 -11.88
C CYS A 42 -10.71 17.84 -13.05
N ALA A 43 -12.03 17.88 -12.77
CA ALA A 43 -13.04 17.98 -13.79
C ALA A 43 -12.97 19.35 -14.49
N ILE A 44 -12.81 20.44 -13.73
CA ILE A 44 -12.65 21.78 -14.27
C ILE A 44 -11.34 21.92 -15.07
N GLU A 45 -10.27 21.29 -14.61
CA GLU A 45 -8.98 21.24 -15.32
C GLU A 45 -9.14 20.61 -16.71
N ALA A 46 -9.99 19.61 -16.88
CA ALA A 46 -10.28 19.00 -18.18
C ALA A 46 -10.81 20.03 -19.18
N MET A 47 -11.72 20.90 -18.73
CA MET A 47 -12.25 21.96 -19.59
C MET A 47 -11.26 23.10 -19.79
N ARG A 48 -10.53 23.50 -18.75
CA ARG A 48 -9.49 24.51 -18.84
C ARG A 48 -8.43 24.12 -19.88
N ARG A 49 -7.94 22.88 -19.84
CA ARG A 49 -6.94 22.36 -20.80
C ARG A 49 -7.52 22.23 -22.22
N SER A 50 -8.79 21.91 -22.34
CA SER A 50 -9.46 21.90 -23.64
C SER A 50 -9.61 23.32 -24.23
N ALA A 51 -9.95 24.31 -23.42
CA ALA A 51 -10.06 25.70 -23.82
C ALA A 51 -8.69 26.36 -24.15
N GLN A 52 -7.60 25.88 -23.59
CA GLN A 52 -6.24 26.34 -23.88
C GLN A 52 -5.69 25.89 -25.25
N GLN A 53 -6.32 24.89 -25.89
CA GLN A 53 -5.84 24.42 -27.19
C GLN A 53 -5.97 25.53 -28.24
N GLN A 54 -5.00 25.62 -29.14
CA GLN A 54 -5.12 26.53 -30.28
C GLN A 54 -6.21 26.06 -31.24
N PRO A 55 -6.96 27.01 -31.87
CA PRO A 55 -7.94 26.65 -32.88
C PRO A 55 -7.27 25.97 -34.08
N GLN A 56 -7.97 24.98 -34.66
CA GLN A 56 -7.59 24.38 -35.95
C GLN A 56 -8.03 25.31 -37.10
N ALA A 57 -7.82 24.86 -38.35
CA ALA A 57 -8.20 25.63 -39.55
C ALA A 57 -9.72 25.95 -39.64
N ASP A 58 -10.55 25.20 -38.96
CA ASP A 58 -12.00 25.42 -38.82
C ASP A 58 -12.36 26.45 -37.73
N GLY A 59 -11.40 27.03 -37.06
CA GLY A 59 -11.58 27.97 -35.95
C GLY A 59 -11.93 27.30 -34.60
N ILE A 60 -11.99 25.96 -34.57
CA ILE A 60 -12.40 25.18 -33.39
C ILE A 60 -11.19 24.67 -32.63
N ARG A 61 -11.27 24.71 -31.27
CA ARG A 61 -10.30 24.17 -30.36
C ARG A 61 -10.65 22.71 -30.08
N HIS A 62 -10.06 21.82 -30.85
CA HIS A 62 -10.30 20.39 -30.72
C HIS A 62 -9.41 19.77 -29.62
N SER A 63 -10.04 18.97 -28.78
CA SER A 63 -9.31 18.12 -27.82
C SER A 63 -9.99 16.76 -27.64
N ARG A 64 -9.24 15.78 -27.21
CA ARG A 64 -9.77 14.48 -26.81
C ARG A 64 -9.12 14.09 -25.48
N GLY A 65 -9.96 13.92 -24.47
CA GLY A 65 -9.52 13.53 -23.15
C GLY A 65 -9.99 12.14 -22.77
N ALA A 66 -9.29 11.50 -21.83
CA ALA A 66 -9.77 10.29 -21.19
C ALA A 66 -9.80 10.47 -19.67
N ILE A 67 -10.90 10.08 -19.06
CA ILE A 67 -11.07 10.01 -17.60
C ILE A 67 -11.09 8.53 -17.22
N ILE A 68 -10.14 8.12 -16.40
CA ILE A 68 -9.90 6.73 -16.04
C ILE A 68 -10.25 6.49 -14.57
N ARG A 69 -11.00 5.42 -14.31
CA ARG A 69 -11.33 4.93 -12.98
C ARG A 69 -11.09 3.42 -12.90
N ASN A 70 -10.93 2.88 -11.70
CA ASN A 70 -10.68 1.46 -11.53
C ASN A 70 -11.86 0.59 -11.99
N THR A 71 -13.09 0.91 -11.57
CA THR A 71 -14.28 0.14 -11.95
C THR A 71 -15.31 0.98 -12.68
N TYR A 72 -16.10 0.32 -13.53
CA TYR A 72 -17.19 0.94 -14.28
C TYR A 72 -18.25 1.54 -13.35
N ARG A 73 -18.60 0.82 -12.30
CA ARG A 73 -19.60 1.27 -11.33
C ARG A 73 -19.17 2.53 -10.60
N GLU A 74 -17.94 2.59 -10.14
CA GLU A 74 -17.40 3.79 -9.50
C GLU A 74 -17.28 4.96 -10.49
N LEU A 75 -16.91 4.67 -11.73
CA LEU A 75 -16.86 5.68 -12.79
C LEU A 75 -18.22 6.33 -13.00
N GLU A 76 -19.29 5.53 -13.09
CA GLU A 76 -20.67 5.99 -13.31
C GLU A 76 -21.23 6.68 -12.06
N ASP A 77 -21.15 6.02 -10.90
CA ASP A 77 -21.77 6.48 -9.65
C ASP A 77 -21.12 7.75 -9.08
N THR A 78 -19.84 8.00 -9.35
CA THR A 78 -19.11 9.12 -8.75
C THR A 78 -18.50 10.08 -9.76
N THR A 79 -17.56 9.63 -10.60
CA THR A 79 -16.75 10.51 -11.45
C THR A 79 -17.57 11.17 -12.56
N LEU A 80 -18.43 10.40 -13.23
CA LEU A 80 -19.31 10.91 -14.26
C LEU A 80 -20.34 11.89 -13.68
N ASN A 81 -20.94 11.56 -12.54
CA ASN A 81 -21.90 12.43 -11.88
C ASN A 81 -21.24 13.76 -11.47
N THR A 82 -20.08 13.73 -10.84
CA THR A 82 -19.31 14.95 -10.51
C THR A 82 -18.99 15.77 -11.78
N PHE A 83 -18.60 15.11 -12.86
CA PHE A 83 -18.32 15.79 -14.11
C PHE A 83 -19.58 16.46 -14.70
N MET A 84 -20.72 15.77 -14.71
CA MET A 84 -21.99 16.30 -15.22
C MET A 84 -22.62 17.38 -14.34
N GLU A 85 -22.32 17.37 -13.04
CA GLU A 85 -22.71 18.45 -12.14
C GLU A 85 -22.07 19.78 -12.54
N TRP A 86 -20.79 19.76 -12.91
CA TRP A 86 -20.05 20.93 -13.41
C TRP A 86 -20.37 21.27 -14.87
N PHE A 87 -20.67 20.27 -15.70
CA PHE A 87 -20.90 20.42 -17.15
C PHE A 87 -22.19 19.74 -17.58
N PRO A 88 -23.35 20.32 -17.23
CA PRO A 88 -24.64 19.73 -17.56
C PRO A 88 -24.89 19.65 -19.08
N GLU A 89 -25.55 18.58 -19.51
CA GLU A 89 -25.79 18.33 -20.93
C GLU A 89 -26.54 19.45 -21.64
N LYS A 90 -27.47 20.10 -20.93
CA LYS A 90 -28.29 21.17 -21.53
C LYS A 90 -27.44 22.36 -21.98
N GLU A 91 -26.39 22.67 -21.24
CA GLU A 91 -25.56 23.88 -21.45
C GLU A 91 -24.24 23.55 -22.14
N CYS A 92 -23.67 22.38 -21.87
CA CYS A 92 -22.27 22.12 -22.20
C CYS A 92 -22.05 21.05 -23.26
N GLY A 93 -23.03 20.18 -23.56
CA GLY A 93 -22.77 19.12 -24.53
C GLY A 93 -23.75 17.95 -24.47
N LYS A 94 -23.27 16.75 -24.84
CA LYS A 94 -24.13 15.56 -24.87
C LYS A 94 -23.33 14.31 -24.48
N PHE A 95 -23.88 13.51 -23.58
CA PHE A 95 -23.32 12.22 -23.21
C PHE A 95 -23.87 11.10 -24.11
N ASN A 96 -22.95 10.30 -24.65
CA ASN A 96 -23.30 9.10 -25.40
C ASN A 96 -23.08 7.87 -24.55
N ILE A 97 -24.14 7.25 -24.08
CA ILE A 97 -24.11 6.08 -23.20
C ILE A 97 -23.54 4.81 -23.88
N ARG A 98 -23.57 4.74 -25.22
CA ARG A 98 -23.11 3.54 -25.94
C ARG A 98 -21.61 3.38 -25.92
N ASP A 99 -20.88 4.49 -26.05
CA ASP A 99 -19.43 4.53 -26.10
C ASP A 99 -18.81 5.24 -24.88
N PHE A 100 -19.65 5.62 -23.92
CA PHE A 100 -19.25 6.31 -22.69
C PHE A 100 -18.37 7.53 -22.97
N THR A 101 -18.88 8.40 -23.86
CA THR A 101 -18.19 9.61 -24.31
C THR A 101 -19.08 10.83 -24.10
N TYR A 102 -18.54 11.85 -23.44
CA TYR A 102 -19.17 13.15 -23.34
C TYR A 102 -18.64 14.07 -24.44
N HIS A 103 -19.52 14.54 -25.33
CA HIS A 103 -19.22 15.48 -26.39
C HIS A 103 -19.43 16.91 -25.89
N PHE A 104 -18.39 17.53 -25.36
CA PHE A 104 -18.44 18.92 -24.90
C PHE A 104 -18.39 19.88 -26.11
N ARG A 105 -19.31 20.83 -26.13
CA ARG A 105 -19.48 21.78 -27.24
C ARG A 105 -19.96 23.14 -26.70
N VAL A 106 -18.99 23.99 -26.30
CA VAL A 106 -19.29 25.34 -25.81
C VAL A 106 -18.44 26.35 -26.58
N GLY A 107 -19.09 27.30 -27.25
CA GLY A 107 -18.43 28.26 -28.13
C GLY A 107 -17.59 27.56 -29.19
N ASN A 108 -16.29 27.89 -29.25
CA ASN A 108 -15.36 27.26 -30.17
C ASN A 108 -14.55 26.12 -29.52
N VAL A 109 -14.92 25.65 -28.32
CA VAL A 109 -14.24 24.53 -27.62
C VAL A 109 -15.02 23.24 -27.86
N HIS A 110 -14.42 22.31 -28.58
CA HIS A 110 -14.97 20.98 -28.86
C HIS A 110 -14.06 19.91 -28.26
N ALA A 111 -14.49 19.28 -27.17
CA ALA A 111 -13.78 18.19 -26.53
C ALA A 111 -14.59 16.90 -26.57
N ASP A 112 -13.95 15.80 -26.94
CA ASP A 112 -14.50 14.46 -26.78
C ASP A 112 -13.86 13.85 -25.53
N ILE A 113 -14.66 13.56 -24.50
CA ILE A 113 -14.20 13.10 -23.20
C ILE A 113 -14.63 11.65 -23.01
N LEU A 114 -13.68 10.75 -23.06
CA LEU A 114 -13.88 9.32 -22.98
C LEU A 114 -13.80 8.86 -21.52
N PHE A 115 -14.87 8.32 -20.98
CA PHE A 115 -14.90 7.70 -19.68
C PHE A 115 -14.54 6.21 -19.81
N ARG A 116 -13.51 5.74 -19.11
CA ARG A 116 -12.97 4.37 -19.24
C ARG A 116 -12.70 3.76 -17.89
N ALA A 117 -13.09 2.51 -17.72
CA ALA A 117 -12.85 1.70 -16.54
C ALA A 117 -11.91 0.52 -16.86
N LEU A 118 -11.40 -0.12 -15.81
CA LEU A 118 -10.38 -1.17 -15.89
C LEU A 118 -10.88 -2.52 -15.33
N ASP A 119 -12.18 -2.78 -15.40
CA ASP A 119 -12.82 -3.97 -14.80
C ASP A 119 -12.31 -5.30 -15.37
N ARG A 120 -11.81 -5.29 -16.60
CA ARG A 120 -11.43 -6.51 -17.32
C ARG A 120 -9.98 -6.43 -17.78
N PRO A 121 -9.25 -7.54 -17.76
CA PRO A 121 -7.86 -7.59 -18.25
C PRO A 121 -7.68 -7.03 -19.67
N GLY A 122 -8.68 -7.18 -20.53
CA GLY A 122 -8.67 -6.64 -21.89
C GLY A 122 -8.88 -5.13 -22.02
N ASP A 123 -9.35 -4.45 -20.96
CA ASP A 123 -9.63 -3.00 -21.01
C ASP A 123 -8.34 -2.18 -21.06
N VAL A 124 -7.29 -2.68 -20.40
CA VAL A 124 -5.94 -2.09 -20.50
C VAL A 124 -5.47 -2.07 -21.96
N GLY A 125 -5.70 -3.17 -22.72
CA GLY A 125 -5.36 -3.23 -24.14
C GLY A 125 -6.11 -2.19 -24.99
N LYS A 126 -7.37 -1.87 -24.65
CA LYS A 126 -8.17 -0.85 -25.37
C LYS A 126 -7.61 0.56 -25.18
N LEU A 127 -6.99 0.85 -24.04
CA LEU A 127 -6.34 2.15 -23.81
C LEU A 127 -5.14 2.36 -24.74
N LEU A 128 -4.48 1.29 -25.20
CA LEU A 128 -3.34 1.37 -26.11
C LEU A 128 -3.70 1.95 -27.50
N SER A 129 -4.94 1.88 -27.92
CA SER A 129 -5.40 2.42 -29.20
C SER A 129 -5.83 3.87 -29.15
N LEU A 130 -5.87 4.49 -27.95
CA LEU A 130 -6.35 5.85 -27.80
C LEU A 130 -5.33 6.87 -28.31
N GLU A 131 -5.84 7.92 -28.95
CA GLU A 131 -5.10 9.13 -29.29
C GLU A 131 -5.73 10.29 -28.52
N LEU A 132 -4.97 10.83 -27.55
CA LEU A 132 -5.49 11.78 -26.58
C LEU A 132 -4.71 13.10 -26.64
N THR A 133 -5.38 14.17 -26.25
CA THR A 133 -4.75 15.44 -25.87
C THR A 133 -4.28 15.34 -24.41
N TRP A 134 -5.16 14.87 -23.55
CA TRP A 134 -4.90 14.77 -22.10
C TRP A 134 -5.59 13.54 -21.49
N ALA A 135 -5.15 13.17 -20.29
CA ALA A 135 -5.80 12.13 -19.49
C ALA A 135 -5.90 12.56 -18.02
N TRP A 136 -6.95 12.09 -17.37
CA TRP A 136 -7.17 12.22 -15.93
C TRP A 136 -7.38 10.84 -15.30
N ALA A 137 -6.53 10.46 -14.35
CA ALA A 137 -6.68 9.25 -13.56
C ALA A 137 -7.28 9.61 -12.20
N ASN A 138 -8.56 9.34 -12.03
CA ASN A 138 -9.29 9.63 -10.79
C ASN A 138 -9.12 8.48 -9.79
N GLU A 139 -8.88 8.81 -8.52
CA GLU A 139 -8.50 7.87 -7.45
C GLU A 139 -7.32 6.98 -7.87
N ALA A 140 -6.23 7.62 -8.25
CA ALA A 140 -5.07 6.97 -8.86
C ALA A 140 -4.43 5.87 -7.99
N ARG A 141 -4.64 5.88 -6.66
CA ARG A 141 -4.19 4.79 -5.78
C ARG A 141 -4.82 3.42 -6.11
N GLU A 142 -5.95 3.42 -6.81
CA GLU A 142 -6.64 2.19 -7.22
C GLU A 142 -6.22 1.73 -8.62
N ILE A 143 -5.44 2.54 -9.32
CA ILE A 143 -5.02 2.29 -10.70
C ILE A 143 -3.59 1.73 -10.72
N PRO A 144 -3.32 0.60 -11.37
CA PRO A 144 -1.97 0.04 -11.47
C PRO A 144 -0.99 0.98 -12.21
N LEU A 145 0.26 1.07 -11.73
CA LEU A 145 1.31 1.89 -12.36
C LEU A 145 1.46 1.66 -13.88
N PRO A 146 1.44 0.43 -14.41
CA PRO A 146 1.56 0.20 -15.85
C PRO A 146 0.47 0.91 -16.68
N VAL A 147 -0.72 1.14 -16.12
CA VAL A 147 -1.80 1.91 -16.78
C VAL A 147 -1.42 3.39 -16.84
N ILE A 148 -0.90 3.94 -15.76
CA ILE A 148 -0.43 5.34 -15.70
C ILE A 148 0.71 5.56 -16.72
N GLU A 149 1.68 4.65 -16.76
CA GLU A 149 2.79 4.70 -17.72
C GLU A 149 2.30 4.61 -19.16
N MET A 150 1.30 3.75 -19.41
CA MET A 150 0.69 3.64 -20.73
C MET A 150 -0.02 4.93 -21.14
N LEU A 151 -0.82 5.56 -20.27
CA LEU A 151 -1.51 6.82 -20.56
C LEU A 151 -0.53 7.93 -20.98
N GLN A 152 0.65 7.98 -20.35
CA GLN A 152 1.70 8.94 -20.75
C GLN A 152 2.12 8.77 -22.21
N THR A 153 2.01 7.58 -22.77
CA THR A 153 2.34 7.31 -24.18
C THR A 153 1.19 7.64 -25.15
N ARG A 154 -0.01 7.90 -24.64
CA ARG A 154 -1.21 8.16 -25.42
C ARG A 154 -1.57 9.64 -25.54
N VAL A 155 -1.16 10.44 -24.57
CA VAL A 155 -1.39 11.90 -24.59
C VAL A 155 -0.47 12.61 -25.59
N GLY A 156 -0.92 13.76 -26.13
CA GLY A 156 -0.20 14.53 -27.15
C GLY A 156 -0.35 14.00 -28.57
N ARG A 157 -1.22 13.01 -28.80
CA ARG A 157 -1.46 12.41 -30.12
C ARG A 157 -2.70 12.96 -30.85
N TYR A 158 -3.54 13.67 -30.14
CA TYR A 158 -4.73 14.32 -30.72
C TYR A 158 -4.69 15.83 -30.40
N PRO A 159 -5.04 16.71 -31.33
CA PRO A 159 -5.34 16.50 -32.75
C PRO A 159 -4.19 15.87 -33.56
N SER A 160 -4.56 15.31 -34.74
CA SER A 160 -3.56 14.64 -35.61
C SER A 160 -2.41 15.58 -35.97
N PRO A 161 -1.17 15.06 -36.08
CA PRO A 161 0.01 15.86 -36.44
C PRO A 161 -0.07 16.55 -37.82
N ARG A 162 -1.08 16.24 -38.66
CA ARG A 162 -1.32 16.92 -39.95
C ARG A 162 -1.96 18.30 -39.80
N GLY A 163 -2.48 18.62 -38.58
CA GLY A 163 -3.04 19.93 -38.22
C GLY A 163 -2.19 20.67 -37.22
N VAL A 164 -2.84 21.59 -36.48
CA VAL A 164 -2.18 22.26 -35.34
C VAL A 164 -1.98 21.24 -34.19
N ARG A 165 -0.77 21.04 -33.77
CA ARG A 165 -0.45 20.16 -32.66
C ARG A 165 -1.07 20.65 -31.35
N PRO A 166 -1.26 19.78 -30.34
CA PRO A 166 -1.74 20.21 -29.02
C PRO A 166 -0.83 21.31 -28.46
N THR A 167 -1.42 22.40 -27.98
CA THR A 167 -0.74 23.51 -27.33
C THR A 167 -0.13 23.05 -26.00
N TRP A 168 -0.92 22.27 -25.27
CA TRP A 168 -0.52 21.57 -24.08
C TRP A 168 -1.08 20.13 -24.11
N PHE A 169 -0.33 19.21 -23.58
CA PHE A 169 -0.74 17.83 -23.39
C PHE A 169 -0.13 17.26 -22.11
N GLY A 170 -0.81 16.32 -21.45
CA GLY A 170 -0.31 15.72 -20.24
C GLY A 170 -1.33 14.85 -19.52
N LEU A 171 -0.93 14.39 -18.35
CA LEU A 171 -1.68 13.53 -17.46
C LEU A 171 -1.77 14.20 -16.09
N TRP A 172 -2.97 14.20 -15.50
CA TRP A 172 -3.11 14.54 -14.09
C TRP A 172 -3.86 13.47 -13.32
N MET A 173 -3.67 13.46 -12.01
CA MET A 173 -4.18 12.41 -11.13
C MET A 173 -4.61 13.02 -9.82
N ASP A 174 -5.71 12.53 -9.26
CA ASP A 174 -6.11 12.83 -7.89
C ASP A 174 -6.28 11.55 -7.08
N THR A 175 -6.05 11.62 -5.78
CA THR A 175 -6.24 10.48 -4.90
C THR A 175 -6.30 10.89 -3.42
N ASN A 176 -6.89 10.04 -2.60
CA ASN A 176 -6.59 10.03 -1.17
C ASN A 176 -5.21 9.37 -0.96
N PRO A 177 -4.47 9.72 0.11
CA PRO A 177 -3.14 9.17 0.34
C PRO A 177 -3.13 7.64 0.34
N PRO A 178 -2.26 7.01 -0.45
CA PRO A 178 -2.00 5.57 -0.35
C PRO A 178 -1.03 5.25 0.79
N ASP A 179 -0.59 4.00 0.89
CA ASP A 179 0.54 3.62 1.73
C ASP A 179 1.89 4.00 1.08
N ASP A 180 2.97 3.91 1.87
CA ASP A 180 4.32 4.29 1.46
C ASP A 180 5.03 3.24 0.57
N ASP A 181 4.45 2.04 0.36
CA ASP A 181 4.90 1.07 -0.65
C ASP A 181 4.29 1.32 -2.00
N HIS A 182 3.19 2.04 -2.03
CA HIS A 182 2.45 2.29 -3.25
C HIS A 182 3.30 3.04 -4.29
N TRP A 183 3.10 2.75 -5.58
CA TRP A 183 3.82 3.40 -6.67
C TRP A 183 3.74 4.94 -6.64
N TRP A 184 2.60 5.49 -6.16
CA TRP A 184 2.42 6.92 -5.98
C TRP A 184 3.48 7.51 -5.03
N TYR A 185 3.63 6.92 -3.84
CA TYR A 185 4.64 7.35 -2.87
C TYR A 185 6.05 7.24 -3.44
N GLN A 186 6.33 6.14 -4.14
CA GLN A 186 7.64 5.93 -4.77
C GLN A 186 7.95 7.00 -5.83
N LEU A 187 6.96 7.44 -6.61
CA LEU A 187 7.15 8.51 -7.58
C LEU A 187 7.21 9.90 -6.92
N ALA A 188 6.31 10.18 -5.99
CA ALA A 188 6.16 11.50 -5.38
C ALA A 188 7.27 11.85 -4.39
N GLU A 189 7.68 10.89 -3.55
CA GLU A 189 8.55 11.16 -2.40
C GLU A 189 9.98 10.60 -2.58
N VAL A 190 10.13 9.49 -3.28
CA VAL A 190 11.43 8.79 -3.39
C VAL A 190 12.11 9.10 -4.72
N LYS A 191 11.52 8.71 -5.85
CA LYS A 191 12.16 8.79 -7.17
C LYS A 191 12.17 10.18 -7.77
N LYS A 192 11.11 10.96 -7.58
CA LYS A 192 10.91 12.33 -8.08
C LYS A 192 11.35 12.50 -9.55
N PRO A 193 10.79 11.73 -10.49
CA PRO A 193 11.29 11.72 -11.85
C PRO A 193 11.06 13.08 -12.54
N LYS A 194 11.93 13.42 -13.49
CA LYS A 194 11.78 14.63 -14.30
C LYS A 194 10.41 14.65 -15.00
N PHE A 195 9.82 15.81 -15.13
CA PHE A 195 8.48 16.05 -15.71
C PHE A 195 7.31 15.47 -14.90
N HIS A 196 7.53 15.12 -13.63
CA HIS A 196 6.48 14.76 -12.68
C HIS A 196 6.47 15.76 -11.53
N LYS A 197 5.29 16.14 -11.07
CA LYS A 197 5.12 17.01 -9.90
C LYS A 197 3.90 16.58 -9.09
N PHE A 198 4.06 16.56 -7.80
CA PHE A 198 3.03 16.08 -6.88
C PHE A 198 2.73 17.13 -5.83
N TRP A 199 1.45 17.28 -5.50
CA TRP A 199 0.95 18.19 -4.48
C TRP A 199 0.27 17.42 -3.36
N ALA A 200 0.35 17.97 -2.16
CA ALA A 200 -0.36 17.48 -1.00
C ALA A 200 -1.21 18.60 -0.41
N GLN A 201 -2.52 18.42 -0.38
CA GLN A 201 -3.40 19.35 0.30
C GLN A 201 -3.21 19.25 1.82
N PRO A 202 -3.45 20.34 2.56
CA PRO A 202 -3.35 20.36 4.02
C PRO A 202 -4.40 19.44 4.66
N SER A 203 -4.15 19.09 5.94
CA SER A 203 -5.12 18.34 6.75
C SER A 203 -6.48 19.07 6.79
N GLY A 204 -7.57 18.30 6.69
CA GLY A 204 -8.93 18.82 6.85
C GLY A 204 -9.21 19.43 8.22
N ARG A 205 -8.40 19.12 9.24
CA ARG A 205 -8.48 19.69 10.58
C ARG A 205 -7.54 20.89 10.81
N SER A 206 -6.77 21.27 9.80
CA SER A 206 -5.88 22.42 9.89
C SER A 206 -6.60 23.73 9.62
N LYS A 207 -6.02 24.84 10.06
CA LYS A 207 -6.52 26.19 9.74
C LYS A 207 -6.43 26.52 8.24
N SER A 208 -5.59 25.82 7.51
CA SER A 208 -5.40 25.95 6.07
C SER A 208 -6.16 24.89 5.28
N ALA A 209 -7.11 24.19 5.91
CA ALA A 209 -7.92 23.18 5.22
C ALA A 209 -8.65 23.79 4.02
N GLU A 210 -8.59 23.09 2.89
CA GLU A 210 -9.16 23.55 1.63
C GLU A 210 -10.62 23.12 1.48
N ASN A 211 -11.38 23.88 0.70
CA ASN A 211 -12.78 23.62 0.37
C ASN A 211 -13.77 23.61 1.56
N ILE A 212 -13.38 24.13 2.74
CA ILE A 212 -14.20 24.08 3.95
C ILE A 212 -15.54 24.81 3.78
N ALA A 213 -15.56 25.92 3.05
CA ALA A 213 -16.77 26.70 2.83
C ALA A 213 -17.89 25.93 2.10
N ASN A 214 -17.53 24.88 1.36
CA ASN A 214 -18.46 24.03 0.62
C ASN A 214 -18.82 22.71 1.36
N LEU A 215 -18.30 22.54 2.59
CA LEU A 215 -18.57 21.36 3.41
C LEU A 215 -19.55 21.70 4.54
N PRO A 216 -20.35 20.71 5.00
CA PRO A 216 -21.17 20.90 6.20
C PRO A 216 -20.33 21.26 7.42
N GLU A 217 -20.94 22.01 8.35
CA GLU A 217 -20.29 22.37 9.62
C GLU A 217 -19.77 21.13 10.37
N LEU A 218 -18.55 21.23 10.92
CA LEU A 218 -17.87 20.13 11.64
C LEU A 218 -17.72 18.85 10.80
N TYR A 219 -17.58 18.98 9.50
CA TYR A 219 -17.50 17.83 8.58
C TYR A 219 -16.39 16.85 8.99
N TYR A 220 -15.18 17.34 9.19
CA TYR A 220 -14.02 16.49 9.50
C TYR A 220 -14.07 15.93 10.92
N GLU A 221 -14.57 16.67 11.87
CA GLU A 221 -14.78 16.22 13.26
C GLU A 221 -15.82 15.08 13.30
N ARG A 222 -16.93 15.26 12.61
CA ARG A 222 -17.97 14.20 12.50
C ARG A 222 -17.45 12.98 11.78
N MET A 223 -16.67 13.15 10.71
CA MET A 223 -16.10 12.07 9.93
C MET A 223 -15.07 11.27 10.74
N ALA A 224 -14.26 11.93 11.58
CA ALA A 224 -13.25 11.30 12.44
C ALA A 224 -13.86 10.62 13.68
N SER A 225 -15.05 11.02 14.09
CA SER A 225 -15.68 10.50 15.30
C SER A 225 -15.89 8.99 15.25
N GLY A 226 -15.35 8.27 16.25
CA GLY A 226 -15.43 6.80 16.35
C GLY A 226 -14.57 6.03 15.35
N LYS A 227 -13.65 6.71 14.64
CA LYS A 227 -12.67 6.07 13.75
C LYS A 227 -11.31 5.97 14.43
N SER A 228 -10.45 5.05 13.93
CA SER A 228 -9.08 4.98 14.42
C SER A 228 -8.26 6.20 13.98
N GLU A 229 -7.16 6.48 14.69
CA GLU A 229 -6.24 7.58 14.32
C GLU A 229 -5.61 7.35 12.94
N GLU A 230 -5.31 6.09 12.59
CA GLU A 230 -4.77 5.73 11.28
C GLU A 230 -5.78 6.06 10.16
N TRP A 231 -7.05 5.73 10.38
CA TRP A 231 -8.11 6.06 9.43
C TRP A 231 -8.26 7.58 9.27
N ALA A 232 -8.29 8.30 10.39
CA ALA A 232 -8.38 9.76 10.39
C ALA A 232 -7.13 10.39 9.75
N GLY A 233 -5.95 9.85 10.01
CA GLY A 233 -4.69 10.26 9.40
C GLY A 233 -4.75 10.24 7.88
N ILE A 234 -5.33 9.19 7.28
CA ILE A 234 -5.43 9.03 5.82
C ILE A 234 -6.54 9.93 5.24
N TYR A 235 -7.77 9.79 5.74
CA TYR A 235 -8.94 10.36 5.08
C TYR A 235 -9.26 11.79 5.52
N VAL A 236 -8.81 12.19 6.72
CA VAL A 236 -9.02 13.52 7.28
C VAL A 236 -7.76 14.38 7.20
N ASP A 237 -6.59 13.79 7.51
CA ASP A 237 -5.35 14.58 7.59
C ASP A 237 -4.50 14.51 6.33
N GLY A 238 -4.87 13.69 5.35
CA GLY A 238 -4.15 13.58 4.09
C GLY A 238 -2.75 12.96 4.22
N GLN A 239 -2.50 12.20 5.29
CA GLN A 239 -1.23 11.54 5.57
C GLN A 239 -1.14 10.19 4.86
N TYR A 240 0.06 9.83 4.41
CA TYR A 240 0.33 8.47 3.97
C TYR A 240 0.11 7.49 5.11
N GLY A 241 -0.49 6.36 4.84
CA GLY A 241 -0.79 5.37 5.87
C GLY A 241 -1.39 4.09 5.34
N PHE A 242 -1.55 3.11 6.22
CA PHE A 242 -2.07 1.79 5.87
C PHE A 242 -3.59 1.77 6.03
N VAL A 243 -4.30 1.37 4.97
CA VAL A 243 -5.74 1.10 5.04
C VAL A 243 -5.94 -0.34 5.50
N GLN A 244 -6.66 -0.54 6.59
CA GLN A 244 -7.11 -1.87 7.00
C GLN A 244 -8.22 -2.36 6.05
N GLU A 245 -7.90 -3.32 5.18
CA GLU A 245 -8.86 -3.90 4.24
C GLU A 245 -9.73 -5.02 4.84
N GLY A 246 -9.48 -5.39 6.11
CA GLY A 246 -10.13 -6.50 6.76
C GLY A 246 -9.97 -6.51 8.28
N LYS A 247 -10.32 -7.64 8.92
CA LYS A 247 -10.04 -7.88 10.33
C LYS A 247 -8.60 -8.37 10.47
N VAL A 248 -7.71 -7.55 11.04
CA VAL A 248 -6.30 -7.91 11.26
C VAL A 248 -6.16 -9.17 12.12
N VAL A 249 -5.12 -9.95 11.83
CA VAL A 249 -4.82 -11.17 12.60
C VAL A 249 -4.27 -10.83 13.98
N TYR A 250 -3.51 -9.72 14.06
CA TYR A 250 -2.87 -9.25 15.29
C TYR A 250 -3.38 -7.88 15.73
N PRO A 251 -4.60 -7.77 16.29
CA PRO A 251 -5.10 -6.49 16.81
C PRO A 251 -4.29 -5.98 18.02
N GLU A 252 -3.47 -6.83 18.61
CA GLU A 252 -2.57 -6.52 19.71
C GLU A 252 -1.33 -5.74 19.25
N TYR A 253 -0.94 -5.87 17.98
CA TYR A 253 0.18 -5.10 17.42
C TYR A 253 -0.21 -3.65 17.24
N ARG A 254 0.59 -2.76 17.79
CA ARG A 254 0.46 -1.30 17.62
C ARG A 254 1.84 -0.73 17.33
N ASP A 255 1.95 -0.03 16.22
CA ASP A 255 3.20 0.56 15.75
C ASP A 255 3.81 1.52 16.78
N SER A 256 2.98 2.36 17.41
CA SER A 256 3.39 3.31 18.45
C SER A 256 3.95 2.66 19.72
N ILE A 257 3.67 1.38 19.94
CA ILE A 257 4.13 0.63 21.13
C ILE A 257 5.31 -0.27 20.77
N HIS A 258 5.18 -1.01 19.64
CA HIS A 258 6.06 -2.11 19.32
C HIS A 258 7.19 -1.75 18.34
N CYS A 259 7.01 -0.68 17.54
CA CYS A 259 7.99 -0.27 16.53
C CYS A 259 8.84 0.88 17.05
N ARG A 260 10.14 0.62 17.24
CA ARG A 260 11.14 1.64 17.58
C ARG A 260 12.54 1.16 17.27
N GLU A 261 13.49 2.07 17.18
CA GLU A 261 14.90 1.76 17.09
C GLU A 261 15.41 1.12 18.40
N PHE A 262 16.26 0.13 18.28
CA PHE A 262 16.95 -0.53 19.37
C PHE A 262 18.24 -1.17 18.87
N GLU A 263 19.17 -1.42 19.77
CA GLU A 263 20.37 -2.22 19.50
C GLU A 263 20.11 -3.70 19.76
N MET A 264 20.72 -4.55 18.93
CA MET A 264 20.76 -5.99 19.19
C MET A 264 21.49 -6.27 20.52
N TRP A 265 21.04 -7.30 21.23
CA TRP A 265 21.86 -7.76 22.35
C TRP A 265 23.17 -8.31 21.84
N PRO A 266 24.31 -7.99 22.51
CA PRO A 266 25.60 -8.58 22.17
C PRO A 266 25.55 -10.11 22.23
N ASN A 267 26.34 -10.78 21.41
CA ASN A 267 26.42 -12.25 21.39
C ASN A 267 26.87 -12.86 22.69
N SER A 268 27.61 -12.11 23.53
CA SER A 268 27.98 -12.50 24.90
C SER A 268 26.78 -12.57 25.84
N VAL A 269 25.69 -11.91 25.54
CA VAL A 269 24.47 -11.87 26.37
C VAL A 269 23.35 -12.73 25.75
N VAL A 270 23.09 -12.58 24.44
CA VAL A 270 22.12 -13.39 23.70
C VAL A 270 22.79 -13.87 22.41
N PRO A 271 23.48 -15.01 22.45
CA PRO A 271 24.22 -15.54 21.31
C PRO A 271 23.32 -16.03 20.20
N GLN A 272 22.08 -16.45 20.52
CA GLN A 272 21.16 -17.07 19.60
C GLN A 272 20.35 -16.02 18.83
N VAL A 273 20.36 -16.16 17.51
CA VAL A 273 19.43 -15.49 16.58
C VAL A 273 18.50 -16.55 16.01
N ASP A 274 17.20 -16.32 16.17
CA ASP A 274 16.16 -17.15 15.59
C ASP A 274 15.76 -16.58 14.23
N VAL A 275 15.74 -17.43 13.21
CA VAL A 275 15.37 -17.05 11.84
C VAL A 275 14.18 -17.91 11.43
N GLY A 276 13.03 -17.29 11.37
CA GLY A 276 11.85 -17.94 10.84
C GLY A 276 11.81 -17.85 9.32
N LEU A 277 11.39 -18.92 8.67
CA LEU A 277 11.37 -19.05 7.21
C LEU A 277 9.97 -19.46 6.73
N ASP A 278 9.51 -18.81 5.67
CA ASP A 278 8.36 -19.25 4.89
C ASP A 278 8.75 -19.41 3.42
N PHE A 279 8.29 -20.50 2.78
CA PHE A 279 8.78 -20.97 1.49
C PHE A 279 7.77 -20.81 0.34
N GLY A 280 6.89 -19.83 0.36
CA GLY A 280 5.95 -19.59 -0.71
C GLY A 280 6.60 -19.11 -2.03
N LEU A 281 5.79 -18.64 -2.97
CA LEU A 281 6.25 -17.98 -4.19
C LEU A 281 7.06 -16.71 -3.90
N THR A 282 6.83 -16.12 -2.75
CA THR A 282 7.53 -14.95 -2.19
C THR A 282 8.20 -15.37 -0.89
N PRO A 283 9.38 -16.07 -0.97
CA PRO A 283 10.05 -16.55 0.23
C PRO A 283 10.39 -15.42 1.19
N ALA A 284 10.20 -15.67 2.47
CA ALA A 284 10.47 -14.71 3.52
C ALA A 284 11.34 -15.28 4.63
N ALA A 285 12.16 -14.43 5.24
CA ALA A 285 12.92 -14.73 6.45
C ALA A 285 12.82 -13.56 7.43
N VAL A 286 12.61 -13.86 8.72
CA VAL A 286 12.53 -12.87 9.79
C VAL A 286 13.53 -13.20 10.86
N PHE A 287 14.36 -12.23 11.22
CA PHE A 287 15.47 -12.38 12.17
C PHE A 287 15.12 -11.75 13.51
N HIS A 288 15.22 -12.50 14.58
CA HIS A 288 15.02 -11.96 15.92
C HIS A 288 15.92 -12.59 16.97
N GLN A 289 16.12 -11.89 18.06
CA GLN A 289 16.71 -12.37 19.29
C GLN A 289 15.63 -12.48 20.35
N ARG A 290 15.83 -13.40 21.29
CA ARG A 290 14.96 -13.57 22.45
C ARG A 290 15.77 -13.54 23.74
N SER A 291 15.40 -12.66 24.65
CA SER A 291 16.02 -12.61 25.98
C SER A 291 15.58 -13.78 26.88
N GLY A 292 16.34 -14.09 27.88
CA GLY A 292 15.96 -15.08 28.89
C GLY A 292 14.68 -14.76 29.65
N MET A 293 14.28 -13.48 29.70
CA MET A 293 13.03 -12.99 30.28
C MET A 293 11.86 -12.97 29.27
N GLY A 294 12.12 -13.36 28.03
CA GLY A 294 11.09 -13.53 27.00
C GLY A 294 10.80 -12.30 26.14
N GLN A 295 11.56 -11.21 26.21
CA GLN A 295 11.43 -10.14 25.23
C GLN A 295 11.97 -10.61 23.89
N VAL A 296 11.22 -10.33 22.81
CA VAL A 296 11.57 -10.63 21.41
C VAL A 296 11.94 -9.33 20.71
N ARG A 297 13.12 -9.25 20.11
CA ARG A 297 13.58 -8.13 19.28
C ARG A 297 13.75 -8.58 17.84
N VAL A 298 12.82 -8.19 16.99
CA VAL A 298 12.89 -8.44 15.54
C VAL A 298 13.67 -7.31 14.90
N PHE A 299 14.83 -7.62 14.33
CA PHE A 299 15.78 -6.59 13.90
C PHE A 299 16.08 -6.59 12.40
N ASP A 300 15.76 -7.64 11.65
CA ASP A 300 15.95 -7.68 10.21
C ASP A 300 14.95 -8.63 9.54
N GLU A 301 14.73 -8.43 8.24
CA GLU A 301 13.85 -9.24 7.42
C GLU A 301 14.38 -9.39 5.99
N LEU A 302 14.02 -10.47 5.34
CA LEU A 302 14.21 -10.69 3.90
C LEU A 302 12.87 -11.11 3.31
N VAL A 303 12.39 -10.40 2.31
CA VAL A 303 11.20 -10.77 1.54
C VAL A 303 11.57 -10.71 0.06
N MET A 304 11.38 -11.82 -0.65
CA MET A 304 11.70 -11.93 -2.06
C MET A 304 10.41 -11.85 -2.89
N GLU A 305 10.41 -11.15 -4.01
CA GLU A 305 9.23 -11.08 -4.88
C GLU A 305 8.95 -12.41 -5.59
N ARG A 306 10.01 -13.15 -5.96
CA ARG A 306 9.96 -14.51 -6.49
C ARG A 306 11.28 -15.22 -6.20
N GLY A 307 11.22 -16.50 -5.91
CA GLY A 307 12.43 -17.29 -5.72
C GLY A 307 12.15 -18.68 -5.20
N GLY A 308 13.08 -19.60 -5.46
CA GLY A 308 13.11 -20.92 -4.86
C GLY A 308 14.11 -21.00 -3.71
N ALA A 309 14.23 -22.20 -3.11
CA ALA A 309 15.09 -22.44 -1.95
C ALA A 309 16.57 -22.07 -2.18
N LYS A 310 17.09 -22.26 -3.39
CA LYS A 310 18.48 -21.91 -3.72
C LYS A 310 18.68 -20.39 -3.72
N GLN A 311 17.77 -19.64 -4.34
CA GLN A 311 17.84 -18.17 -4.35
C GLN A 311 17.68 -17.60 -2.95
N LEU A 312 16.80 -18.18 -2.13
CA LEU A 312 16.65 -17.79 -0.73
C LEU A 312 17.97 -18.01 0.04
N ALA A 313 18.61 -19.16 -0.13
CA ALA A 313 19.90 -19.44 0.51
C ALA A 313 20.98 -18.41 0.10
N GLU A 314 21.08 -18.09 -1.19
CA GLU A 314 22.03 -17.08 -1.68
C GLU A 314 21.73 -15.68 -1.13
N ALA A 315 20.45 -15.29 -1.03
CA ALA A 315 20.06 -14.00 -0.47
C ALA A 315 20.30 -13.91 1.06
N LEU A 316 20.24 -15.01 1.77
CA LEU A 316 20.52 -15.08 3.22
C LEU A 316 22.01 -14.93 3.52
N LYS A 317 22.92 -15.41 2.68
CA LYS A 317 24.38 -15.40 2.94
C LYS A 317 24.94 -14.02 3.33
N PRO A 318 24.68 -12.93 2.58
CA PRO A 318 25.18 -11.60 2.96
C PRO A 318 24.58 -11.09 4.28
N MET A 319 23.34 -11.47 4.61
CA MET A 319 22.73 -11.12 5.89
C MET A 319 23.40 -11.84 7.04
N LEU A 320 23.62 -13.14 6.90
CA LEU A 320 24.34 -13.94 7.91
C LEU A 320 25.78 -13.44 8.13
N ALA A 321 26.47 -13.03 7.07
CA ALA A 321 27.80 -12.43 7.16
C ALA A 321 27.80 -11.11 7.93
N ARG A 322 26.74 -10.31 7.85
CA ARG A 322 26.55 -9.07 8.62
C ARG A 322 26.48 -9.33 10.13
N TYR A 323 25.88 -10.46 10.52
CA TYR A 323 25.68 -10.87 11.91
C TYR A 323 26.66 -11.97 12.34
N LYS A 324 27.88 -11.93 11.81
CA LYS A 324 28.94 -12.89 12.16
C LYS A 324 29.22 -12.87 13.68
N GLY A 325 29.30 -14.06 14.28
CA GLY A 325 29.55 -14.25 15.70
C GLY A 325 28.30 -14.59 16.52
N TYR A 326 27.13 -14.61 15.89
CA TYR A 326 25.91 -15.15 16.49
C TYR A 326 25.66 -16.58 16.02
N ASP A 327 24.97 -17.35 16.85
CA ASP A 327 24.47 -18.67 16.51
C ASP A 327 23.09 -18.54 15.85
N PHE A 328 22.87 -19.22 14.70
CA PHE A 328 21.61 -19.13 13.98
C PHE A 328 20.80 -20.40 14.12
N ARG A 329 19.53 -20.25 14.47
CA ARG A 329 18.54 -21.33 14.41
C ARG A 329 17.48 -21.01 13.38
N PHE A 330 17.39 -21.82 12.32
CA PHE A 330 16.45 -21.64 11.23
C PHE A 330 15.26 -22.59 11.39
N THR A 331 14.05 -22.04 11.44
CA THR A 331 12.82 -22.79 11.59
C THR A 331 11.84 -22.39 10.49
N GLY A 332 11.33 -23.33 9.72
CA GLY A 332 10.43 -23.04 8.60
C GLY A 332 9.16 -23.89 8.56
N ASP A 333 8.30 -23.57 7.61
CA ASP A 333 7.06 -24.30 7.35
C ASP A 333 7.36 -25.77 6.99
N PRO A 334 6.83 -26.74 7.75
CA PRO A 334 7.01 -28.15 7.43
C PRO A 334 6.29 -28.56 6.14
N SER A 335 5.25 -27.82 5.72
CA SER A 335 4.49 -28.11 4.49
C SER A 335 5.10 -27.55 3.21
N GLY A 336 6.23 -26.89 3.30
CA GLY A 336 7.17 -26.40 2.28
C GLY A 336 6.71 -26.24 0.84
N GLY A 337 5.64 -25.49 0.60
CA GLY A 337 5.20 -25.13 -0.76
C GLY A 337 4.21 -26.12 -1.38
N ALA A 338 3.08 -25.61 -1.82
CA ALA A 338 1.97 -26.33 -2.42
C ALA A 338 2.37 -27.15 -3.66
N GLY A 339 2.82 -28.34 -3.42
CA GLY A 339 3.04 -29.38 -4.42
C GLY A 339 2.89 -30.71 -3.72
N SER A 340 1.88 -31.42 -4.02
CA SER A 340 1.33 -32.66 -3.45
C SER A 340 2.29 -33.86 -3.37
N SER A 341 3.56 -33.70 -2.99
CA SER A 341 4.43 -34.81 -2.72
C SER A 341 5.36 -34.54 -1.53
N ILE A 342 5.41 -35.47 -0.61
CA ILE A 342 6.37 -35.56 0.50
C ILE A 342 7.81 -35.31 0.02
N ASP A 343 8.12 -35.65 -1.23
CA ASP A 343 9.43 -35.44 -1.86
C ASP A 343 9.81 -33.97 -2.11
N ALA A 344 8.85 -33.06 -2.29
CA ALA A 344 9.14 -31.63 -2.53
C ALA A 344 9.56 -30.92 -1.25
N GLU A 345 9.00 -31.27 -0.09
CA GLU A 345 9.32 -30.68 1.22
C GLU A 345 10.72 -31.09 1.68
N GLU A 346 11.06 -32.38 1.54
CA GLU A 346 12.42 -32.85 1.81
C GLU A 346 13.45 -32.12 0.94
N ASN A 347 13.05 -31.67 -0.23
CA ASN A 347 13.92 -31.00 -1.18
C ASN A 347 14.29 -29.56 -0.74
N VAL A 348 13.36 -28.77 -0.20
CA VAL A 348 13.64 -27.37 0.24
C VAL A 348 14.66 -27.34 1.38
N PHE A 349 14.43 -28.11 2.44
CA PHE A 349 15.37 -28.18 3.56
C PHE A 349 16.69 -28.81 3.18
N LYS A 350 16.70 -29.80 2.30
CA LYS A 350 17.94 -30.39 1.74
C LYS A 350 18.73 -29.35 0.94
N ILE A 351 18.06 -28.55 0.10
CA ILE A 351 18.70 -27.48 -0.69
C ILE A 351 19.30 -26.43 0.23
N LEU A 352 18.55 -25.97 1.22
CA LEU A 352 19.05 -24.98 2.20
C LEU A 352 20.28 -25.49 2.94
N ARG A 353 20.24 -26.70 3.46
CA ARG A 353 21.41 -27.33 4.17
C ARG A 353 22.61 -27.47 3.25
N ALA A 354 22.42 -27.92 2.01
CA ALA A 354 23.48 -28.03 1.02
C ALA A 354 24.12 -26.67 0.68
N ASN A 355 23.41 -25.58 0.89
CA ASN A 355 23.89 -24.20 0.70
C ASN A 355 24.35 -23.54 2.01
N GLY A 356 24.54 -24.32 3.11
CA GLY A 356 25.08 -23.85 4.38
C GLY A 356 24.05 -23.21 5.32
N ILE A 357 22.75 -23.37 5.05
CA ILE A 357 21.65 -22.92 5.91
C ILE A 357 21.07 -24.15 6.62
N PRO A 358 21.36 -24.41 7.92
CA PRO A 358 20.91 -25.59 8.64
C PRO A 358 19.44 -25.49 9.08
N ALA A 359 18.56 -25.22 8.11
CA ALA A 359 17.13 -25.07 8.33
C ALA A 359 16.46 -26.39 8.72
N GLN A 360 15.51 -26.28 9.64
CA GLN A 360 14.69 -27.39 10.13
C GLN A 360 13.21 -27.05 10.01
N PRO A 361 12.35 -28.02 9.71
CA PRO A 361 10.91 -27.82 9.79
C PRO A 361 10.49 -27.59 11.24
N CYS A 362 9.47 -26.76 11.48
CA CYS A 362 8.83 -26.71 12.78
C CYS A 362 8.15 -28.06 13.07
N ASN A 363 7.89 -28.34 14.34
CA ASN A 363 7.16 -29.58 14.68
C ASN A 363 5.80 -29.59 13.94
N PRO A 364 5.45 -30.64 13.17
CA PRO A 364 4.19 -30.73 12.43
C PRO A 364 2.94 -30.54 13.31
N MET A 365 2.97 -30.93 14.58
CA MET A 365 1.89 -30.67 15.53
C MET A 365 1.68 -29.18 15.82
N ASN A 366 2.70 -28.35 15.61
CA ASN A 366 2.67 -26.91 15.80
C ASN A 366 2.34 -26.15 14.51
N ASN A 367 2.15 -26.83 13.39
CA ASN A 367 1.83 -26.20 12.11
C ASN A 367 0.36 -25.77 11.98
N ASN A 368 -0.45 -26.01 12.99
CA ASN A 368 -1.80 -25.45 13.06
C ASN A 368 -1.71 -23.92 13.07
N PRO A 369 -2.44 -23.22 12.17
CA PRO A 369 -2.44 -21.75 12.10
C PRO A 369 -2.74 -21.05 13.43
N ASP A 370 -3.63 -21.63 14.26
CA ASP A 370 -3.99 -21.03 15.56
C ASP A 370 -2.80 -21.08 16.53
N VAL A 371 -2.04 -22.19 16.54
CA VAL A 371 -0.85 -22.36 17.38
C VAL A 371 0.25 -21.39 16.94
N ARG A 372 0.48 -21.25 15.64
CA ARG A 372 1.46 -20.33 15.10
C ARG A 372 1.13 -18.88 15.44
N ARG A 373 -0.12 -18.48 15.22
CA ARG A 373 -0.60 -17.14 15.55
C ARG A 373 -0.48 -16.82 17.02
N GLU A 374 -0.76 -17.80 17.88
CA GLU A 374 -0.60 -17.61 19.32
C GLU A 374 0.88 -17.40 19.69
N ALA A 375 1.81 -18.13 19.07
CA ALA A 375 3.25 -17.92 19.26
C ALA A 375 3.68 -16.52 18.76
N GLY A 376 3.09 -16.00 17.69
CA GLY A 376 3.33 -14.63 17.23
C GLY A 376 2.71 -13.57 18.14
N ARG A 377 1.50 -13.84 18.70
CA ARG A 377 0.75 -12.92 19.57
C ARG A 377 1.35 -12.78 20.97
N ALA A 378 1.83 -13.87 21.54
CA ALA A 378 2.27 -13.90 22.92
C ALA A 378 3.31 -12.84 23.28
N PRO A 379 4.35 -12.53 22.47
CA PRO A 379 5.26 -11.43 22.74
C PRO A 379 4.60 -10.05 22.75
N MET A 380 3.54 -9.85 21.94
CA MET A 380 2.85 -8.55 21.83
C MET A 380 2.03 -8.23 23.08
N MET A 381 1.57 -9.25 23.77
CA MET A 381 0.66 -9.12 24.93
C MET A 381 1.37 -8.98 26.26
N ARG A 382 2.68 -9.18 26.33
CA ARG A 382 3.42 -9.15 27.60
C ARG A 382 4.31 -7.92 27.72
N MET A 383 4.63 -7.58 28.95
CA MET A 383 5.65 -6.61 29.32
C MET A 383 6.85 -7.35 29.91
N VAL A 384 8.04 -6.88 29.63
CA VAL A 384 9.31 -7.40 30.16
C VAL A 384 10.11 -6.20 30.66
N ASP A 385 10.37 -6.12 31.97
CA ASP A 385 11.09 -5.02 32.62
C ASP A 385 10.50 -3.61 32.30
N GLY A 386 9.18 -3.51 32.23
CA GLY A 386 8.50 -2.25 31.91
C GLY A 386 8.50 -1.89 30.42
N GLU A 387 9.06 -2.74 29.57
CA GLU A 387 9.13 -2.58 28.13
C GLU A 387 8.20 -3.58 27.40
N PRO A 388 7.72 -3.29 26.19
CA PRO A 388 6.96 -4.25 25.40
C PRO A 388 7.70 -5.56 25.20
N GLY A 389 7.02 -6.68 25.31
CA GLY A 389 7.61 -7.99 25.08
C GLY A 389 7.98 -8.28 23.63
N LEU A 390 7.38 -7.55 22.67
CA LEU A 390 7.81 -7.47 21.27
C LEU A 390 8.39 -6.08 20.98
N LEU A 391 9.58 -6.04 20.43
CA LEU A 391 10.14 -4.86 19.77
C LEU A 391 10.44 -5.19 18.31
N LEU A 392 9.95 -4.35 17.40
CA LEU A 392 10.15 -4.45 15.96
C LEU A 392 10.96 -3.24 15.49
N HIS A 393 12.10 -3.49 14.87
CA HIS A 393 12.94 -2.41 14.35
C HIS A 393 12.29 -1.78 13.10
N PRO A 394 12.29 -0.43 12.94
CA PRO A 394 11.67 0.25 11.81
C PRO A 394 12.14 -0.22 10.43
N ARG A 395 13.34 -0.79 10.31
CA ARG A 395 13.86 -1.37 9.06
C ARG A 395 13.10 -2.58 8.57
N CYS A 396 12.36 -3.28 9.45
CA CYS A 396 11.51 -4.41 9.08
C CYS A 396 10.17 -3.91 8.51
N VAL A 397 10.24 -3.23 7.37
CA VAL A 397 9.11 -2.48 6.77
C VAL A 397 7.95 -3.40 6.38
N LYS A 398 8.27 -4.56 5.77
CA LYS A 398 7.24 -5.51 5.30
C LYS A 398 6.52 -6.18 6.47
N LEU A 399 7.25 -6.66 7.47
CA LEU A 399 6.65 -7.27 8.66
C LEU A 399 5.79 -6.27 9.44
N ARG A 400 6.30 -5.05 9.62
CA ARG A 400 5.57 -3.96 10.28
C ARG A 400 4.22 -3.73 9.63
N LYS A 401 4.17 -3.61 8.30
CA LYS A 401 2.94 -3.42 7.53
C LYS A 401 2.03 -4.65 7.57
N SER A 402 2.64 -5.82 7.50
CA SER A 402 1.93 -7.08 7.61
C SER A 402 1.18 -7.17 8.93
N LEU A 403 1.89 -7.04 10.06
CA LEU A 403 1.31 -7.15 11.40
C LEU A 403 0.29 -6.03 11.69
N GLY A 404 0.54 -4.81 11.20
CA GLY A 404 -0.30 -3.65 11.49
C GLY A 404 -1.60 -3.59 10.69
N ALA A 405 -1.63 -4.10 9.44
CA ALA A 405 -2.78 -3.89 8.58
C ALA A 405 -3.03 -4.95 7.49
N LYS A 406 -1.97 -5.48 6.85
CA LYS A 406 -2.11 -6.26 5.62
C LYS A 406 -2.35 -7.75 5.86
N PHE A 407 -1.85 -8.31 6.96
CA PHE A 407 -2.15 -9.69 7.36
C PHE A 407 -3.50 -9.74 8.05
N CYS A 408 -4.56 -9.93 7.25
CA CYS A 408 -5.93 -9.79 7.72
C CYS A 408 -6.88 -10.83 7.10
N TYR A 409 -7.99 -11.05 7.79
CA TYR A 409 -9.13 -11.80 7.25
C TYR A 409 -9.92 -10.86 6.34
N ARG A 410 -9.96 -11.12 5.05
CA ARG A 410 -10.68 -10.26 4.09
C ARG A 410 -12.18 -10.29 4.33
N ARG A 411 -12.79 -9.12 4.20
CA ARG A 411 -14.24 -8.96 4.30
C ARG A 411 -14.92 -9.64 3.11
N LEU A 412 -15.94 -10.43 3.39
CA LEU A 412 -16.84 -10.96 2.37
C LEU A 412 -17.83 -9.87 1.96
N GLN A 413 -17.98 -9.66 0.66
CA GLN A 413 -18.96 -8.71 0.11
C GLN A 413 -20.37 -9.36 0.14
N VAL A 414 -21.01 -9.35 1.29
CA VAL A 414 -22.40 -9.77 1.47
C VAL A 414 -23.18 -8.64 2.14
N ALA A 415 -24.44 -8.49 1.76
CA ALA A 415 -25.34 -7.56 2.43
C ALA A 415 -25.58 -8.00 3.88
N GLY A 416 -25.60 -7.05 4.82
CA GLY A 416 -25.79 -7.30 6.26
C GLY A 416 -24.51 -7.06 7.07
N ASP A 417 -24.41 -7.69 8.23
CA ASP A 417 -23.25 -7.56 9.11
C ASP A 417 -21.95 -7.99 8.43
N PRO A 418 -20.82 -7.31 8.72
CA PRO A 418 -19.54 -7.63 8.12
C PRO A 418 -19.14 -9.08 8.40
N LYS A 419 -19.14 -9.91 7.37
CA LYS A 419 -18.59 -11.27 7.44
C LYS A 419 -17.18 -11.29 6.90
N TYR A 420 -16.31 -12.05 7.53
CA TYR A 420 -14.92 -12.20 7.14
C TYR A 420 -14.63 -13.64 6.72
N LYS A 421 -13.66 -13.82 5.83
CA LYS A 421 -13.13 -15.15 5.54
C LYS A 421 -12.62 -15.79 6.83
N GLN A 422 -12.76 -17.09 6.96
CA GLN A 422 -12.23 -17.84 8.12
C GLN A 422 -10.71 -18.08 8.00
N THR A 423 -10.17 -17.97 6.80
CA THR A 423 -8.74 -18.14 6.52
C THR A 423 -8.17 -16.85 5.93
N VAL A 424 -6.93 -16.57 6.26
CA VAL A 424 -6.18 -15.47 5.65
C VAL A 424 -5.77 -15.89 4.24
N ASP A 425 -5.85 -14.99 3.28
CA ASP A 425 -5.37 -15.24 1.92
C ASP A 425 -3.84 -15.30 1.92
N LYS A 426 -3.29 -16.18 1.09
CA LYS A 426 -1.83 -16.29 0.89
C LYS A 426 -1.38 -15.22 -0.10
N ASP A 427 -0.60 -14.28 0.39
CA ASP A 427 -0.02 -13.18 -0.38
C ASP A 427 1.37 -12.81 0.19
N GLU A 428 2.02 -11.81 -0.36
CA GLU A 428 3.35 -11.36 0.09
C GLU A 428 3.38 -10.95 1.58
N TRP A 429 2.26 -10.50 2.12
CA TRP A 429 2.12 -10.06 3.50
C TRP A 429 1.95 -11.23 4.46
N SER A 430 1.25 -12.29 4.03
CA SER A 430 1.09 -13.49 4.83
C SER A 430 2.42 -14.24 4.99
N HIS A 431 3.27 -14.26 3.96
CA HIS A 431 4.54 -14.98 4.01
C HIS A 431 5.51 -14.41 5.07
N VAL A 432 5.65 -13.09 5.16
CA VAL A 432 6.53 -12.48 6.16
C VAL A 432 5.97 -12.62 7.59
N ALA A 433 4.63 -12.55 7.75
CA ALA A 433 3.99 -12.80 9.04
C ALA A 433 4.16 -14.26 9.49
N GLU A 434 3.99 -15.22 8.59
CA GLU A 434 4.18 -16.63 8.89
C GLU A 434 5.66 -16.94 9.18
N ALA A 435 6.61 -16.32 8.47
CA ALA A 435 8.02 -16.42 8.82
C ALA A 435 8.27 -15.92 10.26
N TYR A 436 7.67 -14.80 10.67
CA TYR A 436 7.73 -14.34 12.05
C TYR A 436 7.14 -15.37 13.04
N GLU A 437 6.00 -15.99 12.70
CA GLU A 437 5.38 -17.03 13.51
C GLU A 437 6.30 -18.26 13.69
N TYR A 438 6.90 -18.74 12.59
CA TYR A 438 7.85 -19.87 12.63
C TYR A 438 9.11 -19.55 13.44
N GLY A 439 9.61 -18.34 13.35
CA GLY A 439 10.74 -17.90 14.18
C GLY A 439 10.41 -17.95 15.65
N ASN A 440 9.25 -17.47 16.07
CA ASN A 440 8.80 -17.51 17.46
C ASN A 440 8.59 -18.95 17.95
N LEU A 441 7.98 -19.84 17.14
CA LEU A 441 7.85 -21.25 17.48
C LEU A 441 9.22 -21.92 17.68
N GLY A 442 10.15 -21.69 16.76
CA GLY A 442 11.53 -22.19 16.86
C GLY A 442 12.28 -21.62 18.07
N GLY A 443 11.99 -20.37 18.44
CA GLY A 443 12.48 -19.67 19.62
C GLY A 443 11.92 -20.17 20.94
N GLY A 444 10.95 -21.12 20.90
CA GLY A 444 10.37 -21.74 22.10
C GLY A 444 9.19 -20.96 22.67
N GLU A 445 8.52 -20.12 21.88
CA GLU A 445 7.24 -19.54 22.26
C GLU A 445 6.19 -20.64 22.29
N ASN A 446 5.26 -20.57 23.23
CA ASN A 446 4.22 -21.58 23.50
C ASN A 446 4.74 -22.97 23.94
N PRO A 447 5.42 -23.08 25.11
CA PRO A 447 5.95 -24.35 25.63
C PRO A 447 4.87 -25.40 25.93
N LYS A 448 3.60 -25.01 26.05
CA LYS A 448 2.47 -25.95 26.27
C LYS A 448 2.24 -26.88 25.09
N VAL A 449 2.68 -26.52 23.89
CA VAL A 449 2.60 -27.36 22.69
C VAL A 449 3.89 -28.12 22.43
N ASN A 450 5.02 -27.66 23.02
CA ASN A 450 6.33 -28.32 22.96
C ASN A 450 6.54 -29.27 24.15
N THR A 451 5.68 -30.26 24.34
CA THR A 451 5.77 -31.26 25.43
C THR A 451 7.05 -32.10 25.42
N ASN A 452 7.92 -31.95 24.43
CA ASN A 452 9.20 -32.66 24.31
C ASN A 452 10.45 -31.80 24.53
N MET A 453 10.34 -30.49 24.75
CA MET A 453 11.50 -29.70 25.16
C MET A 453 11.61 -29.69 26.69
N LYS A 454 12.61 -30.42 27.23
CA LYS A 454 13.03 -30.20 28.60
C LYS A 454 13.41 -28.72 28.76
N PRO A 455 12.87 -28.01 29.76
CA PRO A 455 13.31 -26.64 30.03
C PRO A 455 14.85 -26.62 30.16
N PRO A 456 15.51 -25.58 29.62
CA PRO A 456 16.94 -25.43 29.86
C PRO A 456 17.16 -25.47 31.37
N LYS A 457 18.08 -26.32 31.80
CA LYS A 457 18.47 -26.33 33.23
C LYS A 457 18.87 -24.91 33.61
N PRO A 458 18.28 -24.34 34.68
CA PRO A 458 18.76 -23.06 35.15
C PRO A 458 20.29 -23.13 35.32
N ALA A 459 20.99 -22.13 34.78
CA ALA A 459 22.41 -22.02 35.01
C ALA A 459 22.62 -21.99 36.52
N VAL A 460 23.20 -23.05 37.08
CA VAL A 460 23.60 -23.07 38.45
C VAL A 460 24.78 -22.09 38.54
N MET A 461 24.52 -20.89 39.01
CA MET A 461 25.59 -20.04 39.49
C MET A 461 26.27 -20.84 40.61
N ALA A 462 27.52 -21.19 40.41
CA ALA A 462 28.34 -21.74 41.46
C ALA A 462 28.36 -20.71 42.60
N GLN A 463 27.62 -20.99 43.65
CA GLN A 463 27.73 -20.29 44.92
C GLN A 463 28.93 -20.87 45.63
N ASP A 464 30.11 -20.38 45.32
CA ASP A 464 31.26 -20.43 46.21
C ASP A 464 31.49 -19.02 46.78
N TRP A 465 30.54 -18.60 47.58
CA TRP A 465 30.74 -17.47 48.47
C TRP A 465 30.28 -17.88 49.88
N ASN A 466 31.22 -18.13 50.73
CA ASN A 466 31.02 -18.39 52.15
C ASN A 466 31.37 -17.09 52.91
N PRO A 467 30.40 -16.40 53.54
CA PRO A 467 30.66 -15.11 54.21
C PRO A 467 31.41 -15.23 55.54
N TYR A 468 32.00 -16.43 55.92
CA TYR A 468 32.65 -16.66 57.20
C TYR A 468 34.03 -17.30 57.06
N ASP A 469 34.73 -17.18 55.93
CA ASP A 469 36.16 -17.43 55.83
C ASP A 469 36.97 -16.13 55.69
#